data_1f502539aa335659e5fd253d70230deb
#
_entry.id   1f502539aa335659e5fd253d70230deb
#
_cell.length_a   1.000
_cell.length_b   1.000
_cell.length_c   1.000
_cell.angle_alpha   90.00
_cell.angle_beta   90.00
_cell.angle_gamma   90.00
#
_symmetry.space_group_name_H-M   'P 1'
#
loop_
_entity.id
_entity.type
_entity.pdbx_description
1 polymer ?
#
loop_
_entity_poly.entity_id
_entity_poly.type
_entity_poly.pdbx_seq_one_letter_code
_entity_poly.pdbx_strand_id
1 'polypeptide(L)'
;MIYFDAAATTLQKPPQVRKMAAYAMEHYASPGRGGYRAAMLASDAVYDCRKELAELFEAKPEDVVFTMNATHALNLAIKTLVSTGDEVVISGFEHNAVWRPLVQIGANVKIAGRKLFDPDDT
;
A
#
# COMPACT_ATOMS: atom_id res chain seq x y z
N MET A 1 17.00 5.15 -22.23
CA MET A 1 17.21 4.07 -21.23
C MET A 1 15.92 3.25 -21.15
N ILE A 2 16.03 1.94 -21.27
CA ILE A 2 14.91 1.02 -21.07
C ILE A 2 14.91 0.62 -19.58
N TYR A 3 13.75 0.72 -18.91
CA TYR A 3 13.60 0.43 -17.48
C TYR A 3 12.48 -0.59 -17.29
N PHE A 4 12.81 -1.77 -16.77
CA PHE A 4 11.88 -2.89 -16.58
C PHE A 4 11.55 -3.21 -15.14
N ASP A 5 11.97 -2.38 -14.18
CA ASP A 5 11.80 -2.62 -12.75
C ASP A 5 10.78 -1.66 -12.11
N ALA A 6 9.77 -1.26 -12.87
CA ALA A 6 8.71 -0.36 -12.38
C ALA A 6 7.85 -0.98 -11.27
N ALA A 7 7.81 -2.31 -11.17
CA ALA A 7 7.15 -3.02 -10.07
C ALA A 7 7.83 -2.78 -8.71
N ALA A 8 9.15 -2.64 -8.67
CA ALA A 8 9.87 -2.28 -7.46
C ALA A 8 9.71 -0.79 -7.13
N THR A 9 9.90 0.09 -8.13
CA THR A 9 9.68 1.53 -8.00
C THR A 9 9.57 2.19 -9.38
N THR A 10 8.75 3.22 -9.50
CA THR A 10 8.62 4.01 -10.72
C THR A 10 9.80 4.97 -10.87
N LEU A 11 10.68 4.75 -11.85
CA LEU A 11 11.80 5.63 -12.12
C LEU A 11 11.35 6.99 -12.68
N GLN A 12 10.48 6.95 -13.70
CA GLN A 12 9.94 8.14 -14.36
C GLN A 12 8.62 8.56 -13.71
N LYS A 13 8.69 9.48 -12.78
CA LYS A 13 7.49 10.03 -12.15
C LYS A 13 6.85 11.11 -13.04
N PRO A 14 5.50 11.14 -13.14
CA PRO A 14 4.80 12.21 -13.84
C PRO A 14 5.26 13.60 -13.36
N PRO A 15 5.30 14.60 -14.27
CA PRO A 15 5.70 15.97 -13.89
C PRO A 15 4.88 16.55 -12.75
N GLN A 16 3.60 16.22 -12.67
CA GLN A 16 2.68 16.65 -11.60
C GLN A 16 3.14 16.17 -10.23
N VAL A 17 3.60 14.93 -10.10
CA VAL A 17 4.10 14.37 -8.83
C VAL A 17 5.29 15.18 -8.32
N ARG A 18 6.23 15.53 -9.21
CA ARG A 18 7.41 16.35 -8.85
C ARG A 18 7.01 17.75 -8.42
N LYS A 19 6.07 18.38 -9.15
CA LYS A 19 5.55 19.72 -8.81
C LYS A 19 4.87 19.72 -7.45
N MET A 20 4.01 18.71 -7.18
CA MET A 20 3.31 18.62 -5.90
C MET A 20 4.25 18.33 -4.75
N ALA A 21 5.27 17.49 -4.94
CA ALA A 21 6.27 17.24 -3.91
C ALA A 21 7.04 18.51 -3.54
N ALA A 22 7.47 19.30 -4.54
CA ALA A 22 8.13 20.59 -4.31
C ALA A 22 7.20 21.57 -3.59
N TYR A 23 5.97 21.71 -4.06
CA TYR A 23 4.95 22.56 -3.43
C TYR A 23 4.69 22.18 -1.97
N ALA A 24 4.57 20.88 -1.69
CA ALA A 24 4.34 20.38 -0.34
C ALA A 24 5.50 20.73 0.62
N MET A 25 6.75 20.60 0.17
CA MET A 25 7.92 20.98 0.97
C MET A 25 7.95 22.48 1.34
N GLU A 26 7.41 23.33 0.48
CA GLU A 26 7.41 24.78 0.70
C GLU A 26 6.20 25.30 1.49
N HIS A 27 5.04 24.60 1.42
CA HIS A 27 3.76 25.15 1.86
C HIS A 27 3.03 24.33 2.92
N TYR A 28 3.38 23.03 3.09
CA TYR A 28 2.67 22.16 4.03
C TYR A 28 3.39 22.05 5.36
N ALA A 29 2.58 21.97 6.42
CA ALA A 29 3.01 21.62 7.76
C ALA A 29 2.37 20.30 8.22
N SER A 30 2.42 19.98 9.50
CA SER A 30 1.84 18.76 10.04
C SER A 30 0.32 18.72 9.87
N PRO A 31 -0.24 17.80 9.09
CA PRO A 31 -1.68 17.64 8.95
C PRO A 31 -2.32 17.25 10.30
N GLY A 32 -3.50 17.81 10.60
CA GLY A 32 -4.29 17.46 11.79
C GLY A 32 -3.78 18.01 13.12
N ARG A 33 -2.71 18.84 13.12
CA ARG A 33 -2.12 19.38 14.36
C ARG A 33 -2.33 20.87 14.59
N GLY A 34 -3.13 21.54 13.79
CA GLY A 34 -3.39 22.97 13.97
C GLY A 34 -4.37 23.53 12.96
N GLY A 35 -4.99 24.67 13.32
CA GLY A 35 -5.93 25.39 12.48
C GLY A 35 -5.28 26.47 11.58
N TYR A 36 -3.95 26.53 11.52
CA TYR A 36 -3.29 27.50 10.66
C TYR A 36 -3.17 26.99 9.21
N ARG A 37 -3.07 27.95 8.28
CA ARG A 37 -3.19 27.69 6.84
C ARG A 37 -2.34 26.55 6.32
N ALA A 38 -1.06 26.44 6.70
CA ALA A 38 -0.18 25.40 6.18
C ALA A 38 -0.55 23.98 6.66
N ALA A 39 -1.08 23.84 7.89
CA ALA A 39 -1.58 22.58 8.42
C ALA A 39 -2.92 22.18 7.77
N MET A 40 -3.79 23.15 7.52
CA MET A 40 -5.06 22.90 6.80
C MET A 40 -4.80 22.46 5.36
N LEU A 41 -3.94 23.15 4.63
CA LEU A 41 -3.55 22.75 3.26
C LEU A 41 -3.01 21.33 3.19
N ALA A 42 -2.19 20.94 4.17
CA ALA A 42 -1.68 19.57 4.26
C ALA A 42 -2.79 18.54 4.54
N SER A 43 -3.73 18.89 5.44
CA SER A 43 -4.88 18.03 5.77
C SER A 43 -5.81 17.86 4.58
N ASP A 44 -6.10 18.94 3.88
CA ASP A 44 -6.96 18.93 2.69
C ASP A 44 -6.34 18.06 1.58
N ALA A 45 -5.03 18.20 1.33
CA ALA A 45 -4.33 17.40 0.34
C ALA A 45 -4.36 15.89 0.66
N VAL A 46 -4.20 15.52 1.93
CA VAL A 46 -4.31 14.12 2.38
C VAL A 46 -5.74 13.61 2.19
N TYR A 47 -6.74 14.41 2.56
CA TYR A 47 -8.14 14.02 2.43
C TYR A 47 -8.58 13.90 0.97
N ASP A 48 -8.18 14.84 0.12
CA ASP A 48 -8.47 14.78 -1.31
C ASP A 48 -7.85 13.53 -1.96
N CYS A 49 -6.62 13.19 -1.61
CA CYS A 49 -6.00 11.94 -2.08
C CYS A 49 -6.77 10.70 -1.60
N ARG A 50 -7.32 10.69 -0.38
CA ARG A 50 -8.20 9.61 0.09
C ARG A 50 -9.49 9.53 -0.72
N LYS A 51 -10.12 10.64 -1.06
CA LYS A 51 -11.33 10.66 -1.89
C LYS A 51 -11.08 10.07 -3.28
N GLU A 52 -10.02 10.49 -3.94
CA GLU A 52 -9.66 9.98 -5.27
C GLU A 52 -9.40 8.45 -5.26
N LEU A 53 -8.68 7.97 -4.23
CA LEU A 53 -8.44 6.53 -4.06
C LEU A 53 -9.71 5.77 -3.69
N ALA A 54 -10.55 6.33 -2.83
CA ALA A 54 -11.82 5.73 -2.44
C ALA A 54 -12.77 5.60 -3.63
N GLU A 55 -12.82 6.60 -4.50
CA GLU A 55 -13.60 6.53 -5.74
C GLU A 55 -13.08 5.41 -6.66
N LEU A 56 -11.75 5.29 -6.82
CA LEU A 56 -11.13 4.25 -7.64
C LEU A 56 -11.43 2.83 -7.14
N PHE A 57 -11.53 2.64 -5.82
CA PHE A 57 -11.74 1.33 -5.18
C PHE A 57 -13.18 1.12 -4.68
N GLU A 58 -14.13 2.00 -5.03
CA GLU A 58 -15.53 1.94 -4.57
C GLU A 58 -15.66 1.83 -3.03
N ALA A 59 -14.76 2.54 -2.32
CA ALA A 59 -14.67 2.57 -0.87
C ALA A 59 -15.06 3.94 -0.31
N LYS A 60 -14.95 4.15 0.99
CA LYS A 60 -15.10 5.45 1.63
C LYS A 60 -13.71 6.08 1.89
N PRO A 61 -13.57 7.42 1.86
CA PRO A 61 -12.31 8.09 2.19
C PRO A 61 -11.74 7.69 3.56
N GLU A 62 -12.62 7.39 4.51
CA GLU A 62 -12.27 6.97 5.88
C GLU A 62 -11.62 5.59 5.91
N ASP A 63 -11.92 4.73 4.92
CA ASP A 63 -11.37 3.37 4.82
C ASP A 63 -9.96 3.35 4.15
N VAL A 64 -9.52 4.50 3.61
CA VAL A 64 -8.20 4.62 2.99
C VAL A 64 -7.15 5.01 4.02
N VAL A 65 -6.17 4.16 4.24
CA VAL A 65 -5.07 4.37 5.18
C VAL A 65 -3.73 4.43 4.45
N PHE A 66 -2.97 5.50 4.66
CA PHE A 66 -1.62 5.62 4.12
C PHE A 66 -0.61 4.95 5.05
N THR A 67 0.30 4.19 4.44
CA THR A 67 1.42 3.55 5.13
C THR A 67 2.74 3.96 4.48
N MET A 68 3.86 3.67 5.15
CA MET A 68 5.19 4.02 4.62
C MET A 68 5.54 3.27 3.32
N ASN A 69 5.03 2.05 3.16
CA ASN A 69 5.25 1.21 1.98
C ASN A 69 4.29 -0.01 2.00
N ALA A 70 4.26 -0.77 0.91
CA ALA A 70 3.43 -1.97 0.77
C ALA A 70 3.75 -3.03 1.83
N THR A 71 5.02 -3.20 2.22
CA THR A 71 5.41 -4.15 3.28
C THR A 71 4.75 -3.80 4.60
N HIS A 72 4.70 -2.53 4.96
CA HIS A 72 4.03 -2.06 6.17
C HIS A 72 2.51 -2.29 6.10
N ALA A 73 1.89 -1.95 4.96
CA ALA A 73 0.46 -2.18 4.74
C ALA A 73 0.09 -3.66 4.87
N LEU A 74 0.83 -4.55 4.20
CA LEU A 74 0.62 -5.99 4.25
C LEU A 74 0.80 -6.57 5.65
N ASN A 75 1.83 -6.12 6.39
CA ASN A 75 2.01 -6.54 7.77
C ASN A 75 0.87 -6.10 8.69
N LEU A 76 0.36 -4.87 8.53
CA LEU A 76 -0.81 -4.40 9.27
C LEU A 76 -2.03 -5.26 8.95
N ALA A 77 -2.36 -5.44 7.66
CA ALA A 77 -3.52 -6.20 7.23
C ALA A 77 -3.45 -7.65 7.71
N ILE A 78 -2.34 -8.34 7.45
CA ILE A 78 -2.18 -9.75 7.82
C ILE A 78 -2.26 -9.95 9.34
N LYS A 79 -1.55 -9.12 10.12
CA LYS A 79 -1.54 -9.26 11.58
C LYS A 79 -2.85 -8.84 12.25
N THR A 80 -3.71 -8.11 11.55
CA THR A 80 -5.04 -7.72 12.05
C THR A 80 -6.09 -8.77 11.68
N LEU A 81 -5.99 -9.38 10.51
CA LEU A 81 -7.04 -10.24 9.95
C LEU A 81 -6.78 -11.73 10.18
N VAL A 82 -5.53 -12.14 10.39
CA VAL A 82 -5.13 -13.55 10.51
C VAL A 82 -4.73 -13.88 11.94
N SER A 83 -5.28 -14.96 12.45
CA SER A 83 -4.96 -15.53 13.76
C SER A 83 -4.13 -16.81 13.64
N THR A 84 -3.50 -17.24 14.74
CA THR A 84 -2.77 -18.50 14.81
C THR A 84 -3.69 -19.67 14.46
N GLY A 85 -3.27 -20.51 13.52
CA GLY A 85 -4.00 -21.69 13.07
C GLY A 85 -5.00 -21.44 11.94
N ASP A 86 -5.24 -20.20 11.55
CA ASP A 86 -6.11 -19.89 10.40
C ASP A 86 -5.52 -20.48 9.10
N GLU A 87 -6.38 -21.00 8.24
CA GLU A 87 -5.99 -21.42 6.89
C GLU A 87 -5.91 -20.23 5.95
N VAL A 88 -4.74 -20.03 5.34
CA VAL A 88 -4.50 -18.94 4.39
C VAL A 88 -3.95 -19.51 3.10
N VAL A 89 -4.59 -19.19 1.99
CA VAL A 89 -4.12 -19.59 0.65
C VAL A 89 -3.34 -18.43 0.03
N ILE A 90 -2.13 -18.73 -0.45
CA ILE A 90 -1.28 -17.76 -1.15
C ILE A 90 -0.75 -18.37 -2.45
N SER A 91 -0.29 -17.52 -3.36
CA SER A 91 0.44 -17.98 -4.55
C SER A 91 1.86 -18.45 -4.20
N GLY A 92 2.45 -19.29 -5.05
CA GLY A 92 3.85 -19.69 -4.92
C GLY A 92 4.85 -18.56 -5.21
N PHE A 93 4.37 -17.38 -5.63
CA PHE A 93 5.17 -16.24 -6.08
C PHE A 93 5.08 -15.04 -5.14
N GLU A 94 4.56 -15.24 -3.94
CA GLU A 94 4.38 -14.15 -2.98
C GLU A 94 5.70 -13.55 -2.51
N HIS A 95 5.67 -12.24 -2.34
CA HIS A 95 6.78 -11.51 -1.74
C HIS A 95 6.90 -11.86 -0.24
N ASN A 96 8.12 -11.78 0.30
CA ASN A 96 8.40 -12.00 1.73
C ASN A 96 7.53 -11.16 2.69
N ALA A 97 7.00 -10.02 2.23
CA ALA A 97 6.08 -9.19 3.02
C ALA A 97 4.74 -9.87 3.31
N VAL A 98 4.36 -10.91 2.55
CA VAL A 98 3.20 -11.77 2.79
C VAL A 98 3.61 -13.01 3.57
N TRP A 99 4.62 -13.74 3.11
CA TRP A 99 5.05 -15.01 3.68
C TRP A 99 5.49 -14.90 5.15
N ARG A 100 6.40 -13.97 5.43
CA ARG A 100 6.99 -13.85 6.77
C ARG A 100 5.99 -13.57 7.89
N PRO A 101 5.07 -12.60 7.76
CA PRO A 101 4.08 -12.37 8.82
C PRO A 101 3.13 -13.55 9.03
N LEU A 102 2.74 -14.28 7.97
CA LEU A 102 1.91 -15.48 8.09
C LEU A 102 2.60 -16.58 8.89
N VAL A 103 3.86 -16.86 8.58
CA VAL A 103 4.68 -17.83 9.34
C VAL A 103 4.86 -17.38 10.80
N GLN A 104 5.12 -16.08 11.01
CA GLN A 104 5.31 -15.53 12.36
C GLN A 104 4.07 -15.65 13.24
N ILE A 105 2.86 -15.52 12.65
CA ILE A 105 1.59 -15.67 13.35
C ILE A 105 1.30 -17.15 13.63
N GLY A 106 1.90 -18.09 12.88
CA GLY A 106 1.59 -19.51 12.95
C GLY A 106 0.32 -19.87 12.17
N ALA A 107 0.08 -19.22 11.06
CA ALA A 107 -1.00 -19.56 10.14
C ALA A 107 -0.70 -20.87 9.37
N ASN A 108 -1.75 -21.61 9.03
CA ASN A 108 -1.66 -22.79 8.16
C ASN A 108 -1.65 -22.37 6.70
N VAL A 109 -0.47 -22.11 6.14
CA VAL A 109 -0.32 -21.58 4.78
C VAL A 109 -0.43 -22.71 3.76
N LYS A 110 -1.37 -22.56 2.82
CA LYS A 110 -1.52 -23.40 1.63
C LYS A 110 -1.00 -22.63 0.42
N ILE A 111 -0.25 -23.28 -0.44
CA ILE A 111 0.30 -22.67 -1.65
C ILE A 111 -0.47 -23.19 -2.86
N ALA A 112 -1.13 -22.30 -3.57
CA ALA A 112 -1.81 -22.56 -4.84
C ALA A 112 -1.01 -21.90 -5.98
N GLY A 113 -0.81 -22.65 -7.09
CA GLY A 113 -0.07 -22.15 -8.25
C GLY A 113 1.43 -21.98 -7.97
N ARG A 114 2.22 -23.00 -8.33
CA ARG A 114 3.68 -23.01 -8.16
C ARG A 114 4.44 -22.81 -9.46
N LYS A 115 3.75 -22.97 -10.58
CA LYS A 115 4.34 -22.82 -11.91
C LYS A 115 3.75 -21.60 -12.61
N LEU A 116 4.64 -20.76 -13.13
CA LEU A 116 4.22 -19.62 -13.96
C LEU A 116 3.57 -20.13 -15.25
N PHE A 117 2.46 -19.52 -15.62
CA PHE A 117 1.73 -19.80 -16.86
C PHE A 117 1.14 -21.23 -16.97
N ASP A 118 0.98 -21.94 -15.86
CA ASP A 118 0.31 -23.23 -15.82
C ASP A 118 -1.02 -23.07 -15.03
N PRO A 119 -2.17 -22.92 -15.72
CA PRO A 119 -3.46 -22.69 -15.06
C PRO A 119 -3.97 -23.92 -14.29
N ASP A 120 -3.42 -25.10 -14.57
CA ASP A 120 -3.81 -26.35 -13.93
C ASP A 120 -2.96 -26.69 -12.68
N ASP A 121 -1.95 -25.86 -12.37
CA ASP A 121 -1.09 -26.00 -11.18
C ASP A 121 -1.71 -25.32 -9.95
N THR A 122 -2.89 -25.79 -9.52
CA THR A 122 -3.61 -25.28 -8.34
C THR A 122 -3.75 -26.32 -7.24
#